data_dc022d4c7dea07f7f7e9b3724ec5ea57
#
_entry.id   dc022d4c7dea07f7f7e9b3724ec5ea57
#
_cell.length_a   1.000
_cell.length_b   1.000
_cell.length_c   1.000
_cell.angle_alpha   90.00
_cell.angle_beta   90.00
_cell.angle_gamma   90.00
#
_symmetry.space_group_name_H-M   'P 1'
#
loop_
_entity.id
_entity.type
_entity.pdbx_description
1 polymer ?
#
loop_
_entity_poly.entity_id
_entity_poly.type
_entity_poly.pdbx_seq_one_letter_code
_entity_poly.pdbx_strand_id
1 'polypeptide(L)'
;PLSAFDNLSGSLSIAGGTAHIPVMKGAAKRIMTRNTDISITVAGGGSGVGVQKVGEGLVDIGNTGRPISAQEKEKYGLESFAFAIDGVGLAVHPDNPVRDLTSEQVQAVFAGEITSWKDLGGPDRAINLYTRDEASGTRKVFWKKALGKGNIAVKANVVPSNGAMKVAISRDKAAIGYLSIGHMDNS
;
A
#
# COMPACT_ATOMS: atom_id res chain seq x y z
N PRO A 1 -5.16 14.51 22.35
CA PRO A 1 -6.59 14.83 22.37
C PRO A 1 -6.92 15.86 21.29
N LEU A 2 -8.14 15.77 20.73
CA LEU A 2 -8.55 16.67 19.62
C LEU A 2 -8.63 18.15 20.04
N SER A 3 -8.66 18.45 21.33
CA SER A 3 -8.61 19.81 21.85
C SER A 3 -7.37 20.63 21.46
N ALA A 4 -6.31 19.96 21.04
CA ALA A 4 -5.11 20.65 20.51
C ALA A 4 -5.40 21.41 19.20
N PHE A 5 -6.51 21.11 18.54
CA PHE A 5 -6.94 21.74 17.28
C PHE A 5 -7.97 22.85 17.48
N ASP A 6 -8.44 23.08 18.71
CA ASP A 6 -9.37 24.17 19.01
C ASP A 6 -8.62 25.52 18.81
N ASN A 7 -9.21 26.50 18.24
CA ASN A 7 -8.59 27.81 17.95
C ASN A 7 -7.46 27.82 16.88
N LEU A 8 -7.27 26.73 16.14
CA LEU A 8 -6.40 26.72 14.96
C LEU A 8 -7.22 26.94 13.70
N SER A 9 -6.61 27.51 12.69
CA SER A 9 -7.20 27.66 11.36
C SER A 9 -6.16 27.44 10.27
N GLY A 10 -6.58 27.07 9.09
CA GLY A 10 -5.70 26.90 7.93
C GLY A 10 -5.91 25.60 7.17
N SER A 11 -4.99 25.32 6.27
CA SER A 11 -5.03 24.12 5.42
C SER A 11 -3.81 23.24 5.61
N LEU A 12 -4.01 21.93 5.50
CA LEU A 12 -2.96 20.92 5.53
C LEU A 12 -3.14 19.95 4.37
N SER A 13 -2.09 19.74 3.60
CA SER A 13 -2.07 18.81 2.48
C SER A 13 -1.20 17.59 2.79
N ILE A 14 -1.76 16.40 2.57
CA ILE A 14 -1.10 15.12 2.85
C ILE A 14 -1.11 14.29 1.57
N ALA A 15 0.04 13.71 1.18
CA ALA A 15 0.09 12.78 0.06
C ALA A 15 1.04 11.61 0.31
N GLY A 16 0.88 10.51 -0.45
CA GLY A 16 1.86 9.44 -0.46
C GLY A 16 1.30 8.04 -0.27
N GLY A 17 1.83 7.30 0.68
CA GLY A 17 1.55 5.89 0.89
C GLY A 17 0.07 5.57 1.00
N THR A 18 -0.44 4.69 0.13
CA THR A 18 -1.89 4.39 0.08
C THR A 18 -2.37 3.51 1.23
N ALA A 19 -1.47 2.84 1.95
CA ALA A 19 -1.79 2.14 3.20
C ALA A 19 -2.28 3.10 4.30
N HIS A 20 -1.82 4.36 4.28
CA HIS A 20 -2.16 5.38 5.27
C HIS A 20 -3.51 6.05 5.05
N ILE A 21 -4.08 5.95 3.84
CA ILE A 21 -5.29 6.70 3.46
C ILE A 21 -6.45 6.50 4.44
N PRO A 22 -6.82 5.29 4.87
CA PRO A 22 -7.92 5.09 5.81
C PRO A 22 -7.70 5.84 7.13
N VAL A 23 -6.50 5.73 7.70
CA VAL A 23 -6.14 6.37 8.98
C VAL A 23 -6.12 7.89 8.83
N MET A 24 -5.45 8.41 7.79
CA MET A 24 -5.33 9.85 7.57
C MET A 24 -6.67 10.50 7.26
N LYS A 25 -7.52 9.87 6.44
CA LYS A 25 -8.88 10.37 6.18
C LYS A 25 -9.75 10.32 7.44
N GLY A 26 -9.62 9.25 8.24
CA GLY A 26 -10.32 9.15 9.53
C GLY A 26 -9.91 10.26 10.51
N ALA A 27 -8.62 10.51 10.64
CA ALA A 27 -8.10 11.59 11.48
C ALA A 27 -8.54 12.97 10.95
N ALA A 28 -8.36 13.23 9.66
CA ALA A 28 -8.77 14.47 9.02
C ALA A 28 -10.26 14.75 9.24
N LYS A 29 -11.13 13.77 9.02
CA LYS A 29 -12.57 13.90 9.26
C LYS A 29 -12.86 14.30 10.71
N ARG A 30 -12.24 13.65 11.69
CA ARG A 30 -12.46 13.93 13.12
C ARG A 30 -12.00 15.35 13.50
N ILE A 31 -10.86 15.79 12.96
CA ILE A 31 -10.32 17.14 13.21
C ILE A 31 -11.26 18.18 12.59
N MET A 32 -11.59 18.06 11.30
CA MET A 32 -12.46 19.00 10.59
C MET A 32 -13.90 19.02 11.12
N THR A 33 -14.40 17.91 11.67
CA THR A 33 -15.72 17.89 12.34
C THR A 33 -15.69 18.67 13.65
N ARG A 34 -14.55 18.66 14.37
CA ARG A 34 -14.41 19.42 15.61
C ARG A 34 -14.13 20.90 15.37
N ASN A 35 -13.33 21.19 14.36
CA ASN A 35 -12.95 22.55 14.01
C ASN A 35 -13.06 22.75 12.49
N THR A 36 -14.08 23.50 12.08
CA THR A 36 -14.41 23.76 10.66
C THR A 36 -13.47 24.77 9.99
N ASP A 37 -12.66 25.49 10.77
CA ASP A 37 -11.69 26.45 10.25
C ASP A 37 -10.40 25.75 9.76
N ILE A 38 -10.31 24.43 9.97
CA ILE A 38 -9.21 23.61 9.46
C ILE A 38 -9.68 22.82 8.23
N SER A 39 -8.89 22.84 7.16
CA SER A 39 -9.08 22.05 5.96
C SER A 39 -7.93 21.06 5.78
N ILE A 40 -8.21 19.75 5.70
CA ILE A 40 -7.18 18.71 5.51
C ILE A 40 -7.50 17.91 4.27
N THR A 41 -6.56 17.86 3.33
CA THR A 41 -6.65 17.03 2.12
C THR A 41 -5.72 15.83 2.21
N VAL A 42 -6.20 14.67 1.73
CA VAL A 42 -5.43 13.42 1.75
C VAL A 42 -5.45 12.78 0.37
N ALA A 43 -4.29 12.66 -0.25
CA ALA A 43 -4.08 12.05 -1.56
C ALA A 43 -3.19 10.80 -1.48
N GLY A 44 -3.35 9.89 -2.42
CA GLY A 44 -2.47 8.74 -2.62
C GLY A 44 -1.26 9.04 -3.51
N GLY A 45 -0.71 7.99 -4.14
CA GLY A 45 0.40 8.07 -5.08
C GLY A 45 1.56 7.11 -4.75
N GLY A 46 1.53 6.53 -3.55
CA GLY A 46 2.61 5.66 -3.07
C GLY A 46 3.68 6.41 -2.29
N SER A 47 4.53 5.65 -1.58
CA SER A 47 5.55 6.20 -0.68
C SER A 47 6.57 7.09 -1.41
N GLY A 48 6.97 6.72 -2.63
CA GLY A 48 7.90 7.52 -3.42
C GLY A 48 7.35 8.90 -3.75
N VAL A 49 6.08 8.96 -4.15
CA VAL A 49 5.38 10.23 -4.43
C VAL A 49 5.24 11.07 -3.17
N GLY A 50 4.95 10.46 -2.02
CA GLY A 50 4.88 11.18 -0.74
C GLY A 50 6.19 11.83 -0.36
N VAL A 51 7.29 11.07 -0.45
CA VAL A 51 8.64 11.58 -0.17
C VAL A 51 9.02 12.71 -1.12
N GLN A 52 8.78 12.54 -2.42
CA GLN A 52 9.08 13.57 -3.42
C GLN A 52 8.28 14.84 -3.16
N LYS A 53 6.95 14.73 -3.04
CA LYS A 53 6.08 15.91 -2.90
C LYS A 53 6.37 16.73 -1.65
N VAL A 54 6.63 16.08 -0.51
CA VAL A 54 7.00 16.82 0.71
C VAL A 54 8.39 17.42 0.57
N GLY A 55 9.34 16.72 -0.06
CA GLY A 55 10.68 17.23 -0.32
C GLY A 55 10.73 18.43 -1.28
N GLU A 56 9.77 18.52 -2.19
CA GLU A 56 9.61 19.63 -3.13
C GLU A 56 8.67 20.75 -2.60
N GLY A 57 8.18 20.61 -1.36
CA GLY A 57 7.27 21.60 -0.76
C GLY A 57 5.87 21.64 -1.38
N LEU A 58 5.47 20.60 -2.12
CA LEU A 58 4.16 20.50 -2.79
C LEU A 58 3.06 20.00 -1.86
N VAL A 59 3.42 19.42 -0.73
CA VAL A 59 2.52 19.01 0.35
C VAL A 59 3.21 19.21 1.70
N ASP A 60 2.42 19.37 2.76
CA ASP A 60 2.93 19.60 4.10
C ASP A 60 3.40 18.31 4.78
N ILE A 61 2.74 17.18 4.48
CA ILE A 61 3.10 15.87 5.02
C ILE A 61 3.20 14.84 3.90
N GLY A 62 4.33 14.12 3.84
CA GLY A 62 4.55 13.00 2.96
C GLY A 62 4.39 11.67 3.71
N ASN A 63 3.37 10.88 3.37
CA ASN A 63 3.20 9.54 3.95
C ASN A 63 4.10 8.50 3.28
N THR A 64 4.77 7.68 4.07
CA THR A 64 5.58 6.58 3.57
C THR A 64 5.40 5.31 4.39
N GLY A 65 5.13 4.18 3.73
CA GLY A 65 5.06 2.84 4.33
C GLY A 65 6.40 2.07 4.23
N ARG A 66 7.49 2.78 4.07
CA ARG A 66 8.87 2.27 4.10
C ARG A 66 9.80 3.27 4.76
N PRO A 67 10.96 2.86 5.26
CA PRO A 67 11.98 3.81 5.69
C PRO A 67 12.37 4.77 4.55
N ILE A 68 12.62 6.03 4.90
CA ILE A 68 13.22 7.01 3.99
C ILE A 68 14.71 6.68 3.86
N SER A 69 15.22 6.62 2.64
CA SER A 69 16.63 6.34 2.40
C SER A 69 17.53 7.50 2.84
N ALA A 70 18.82 7.23 3.09
CA ALA A 70 19.78 8.27 3.43
C ALA A 70 19.86 9.35 2.33
N GLN A 71 19.84 8.94 1.07
CA GLN A 71 19.82 9.84 -0.08
C GLN A 71 18.58 10.74 -0.13
N GLU A 72 17.39 10.21 0.17
CA GLU A 72 16.16 11.01 0.24
C GLU A 72 16.20 12.02 1.39
N LYS A 73 16.73 11.61 2.55
CA LYS A 73 16.90 12.51 3.70
C LYS A 73 17.85 13.65 3.38
N GLU A 74 19.01 13.34 2.82
CA GLU A 74 20.02 14.31 2.45
C GLU A 74 19.51 15.28 1.37
N LYS A 75 18.89 14.73 0.31
CA LYS A 75 18.39 15.52 -0.80
C LYS A 75 17.33 16.54 -0.42
N TYR A 76 16.45 16.18 0.52
CA TYR A 76 15.25 16.96 0.83
C TYR A 76 15.21 17.51 2.27
N GLY A 77 16.20 17.20 3.10
CA GLY A 77 16.23 17.65 4.50
C GLY A 77 15.06 17.09 5.34
N LEU A 78 14.61 15.85 5.06
CA LEU A 78 13.39 15.33 5.64
C LEU A 78 13.58 14.75 7.05
N GLU A 79 12.66 15.07 7.93
CA GLU A 79 12.42 14.35 9.17
C GLU A 79 11.33 13.29 9.00
N SER A 80 11.40 12.21 9.79
CA SER A 80 10.42 11.14 9.72
C SER A 80 9.93 10.71 11.10
N PHE A 81 8.61 10.60 11.24
CA PHE A 81 7.94 10.21 12.47
C PHE A 81 7.19 8.89 12.23
N ALA A 82 7.61 7.82 12.92
CA ALA A 82 6.87 6.56 12.89
C ALA A 82 5.67 6.65 13.84
N PHE A 83 4.46 6.42 13.33
CA PHE A 83 3.24 6.51 14.12
C PHE A 83 2.47 5.18 14.23
N ALA A 84 2.78 4.21 13.38
CA ALA A 84 2.15 2.90 13.39
C ALA A 84 3.07 1.83 12.79
N ILE A 85 2.81 0.58 13.13
CA ILE A 85 3.37 -0.60 12.48
C ILE A 85 2.29 -1.17 11.56
N ASP A 86 2.66 -1.50 10.32
CA ASP A 86 1.78 -2.12 9.34
C ASP A 86 2.39 -3.43 8.85
N GLY A 87 1.52 -4.36 8.43
CA GLY A 87 1.89 -5.61 7.79
C GLY A 87 1.51 -5.60 6.31
N VAL A 88 2.20 -6.39 5.51
CA VAL A 88 1.82 -6.68 4.13
C VAL A 88 1.49 -8.17 4.04
N GLY A 89 0.27 -8.48 3.63
CA GLY A 89 -0.17 -9.86 3.43
C GLY A 89 -0.44 -10.17 1.97
N LEU A 90 -0.37 -11.46 1.65
CA LEU A 90 -0.91 -11.99 0.40
C LEU A 90 -2.44 -11.95 0.46
N ALA A 91 -3.05 -11.73 -0.68
CA ALA A 91 -4.50 -11.77 -0.80
C ALA A 91 -4.90 -12.52 -2.08
N VAL A 92 -5.94 -13.32 -1.95
CA VAL A 92 -6.63 -14.03 -3.02
C VAL A 92 -8.12 -13.78 -2.90
N HIS A 93 -8.87 -14.08 -3.95
CA HIS A 93 -10.33 -13.98 -3.90
C HIS A 93 -10.91 -14.87 -2.79
N PRO A 94 -11.96 -14.45 -2.06
CA PRO A 94 -12.57 -15.24 -0.97
C PRO A 94 -13.00 -16.66 -1.38
N ASP A 95 -13.45 -16.86 -2.61
CA ASP A 95 -13.84 -18.17 -3.14
C ASP A 95 -12.63 -19.03 -3.59
N ASN A 96 -11.39 -18.54 -3.52
CA ASN A 96 -10.23 -19.36 -3.83
C ASN A 96 -10.02 -20.39 -2.72
N PRO A 97 -9.95 -21.70 -3.01
CA PRO A 97 -9.75 -22.71 -1.97
C PRO A 97 -8.32 -22.78 -1.43
N VAL A 98 -7.34 -22.24 -2.15
CA VAL A 98 -5.94 -22.23 -1.71
C VAL A 98 -5.78 -21.22 -0.58
N ARG A 99 -5.41 -21.69 0.61
CA ARG A 99 -5.28 -20.86 1.82
C ARG A 99 -3.84 -20.71 2.30
N ASP A 100 -2.99 -21.66 1.97
CA ASP A 100 -1.62 -21.69 2.41
C ASP A 100 -0.68 -21.85 1.22
N LEU A 101 0.38 -21.07 1.21
CA LEU A 101 1.47 -21.12 0.23
C LEU A 101 2.80 -21.06 0.97
N THR A 102 3.76 -21.86 0.54
CA THR A 102 5.13 -21.74 1.03
C THR A 102 5.80 -20.48 0.46
N SER A 103 6.88 -20.04 1.08
CA SER A 103 7.67 -18.90 0.58
C SER A 103 8.17 -19.13 -0.85
N GLU A 104 8.58 -20.34 -1.16
CA GLU A 104 9.07 -20.75 -2.48
C GLU A 104 7.94 -20.70 -3.52
N GLN A 105 6.75 -21.18 -3.17
CA GLN A 105 5.57 -21.09 -4.03
C GLN A 105 5.19 -19.64 -4.31
N VAL A 106 5.20 -18.78 -3.29
CA VAL A 106 4.95 -17.34 -3.47
C VAL A 106 5.97 -16.72 -4.42
N GLN A 107 7.24 -17.02 -4.24
CA GLN A 107 8.31 -16.51 -5.12
C GLN A 107 8.14 -17.01 -6.55
N ALA A 108 7.86 -18.30 -6.77
CA ALA A 108 7.64 -18.90 -8.08
C ALA A 108 6.39 -18.33 -8.79
N VAL A 109 5.29 -18.08 -8.06
CA VAL A 109 4.10 -17.41 -8.61
C VAL A 109 4.42 -15.98 -9.05
N PHE A 110 5.09 -15.21 -8.19
CA PHE A 110 5.43 -13.83 -8.54
C PHE A 110 6.49 -13.72 -9.63
N ALA A 111 7.39 -14.69 -9.73
CA ALA A 111 8.34 -14.80 -10.85
C ALA A 111 7.65 -15.22 -12.17
N GLY A 112 6.43 -15.75 -12.12
CA GLY A 112 5.70 -16.26 -13.29
C GLY A 112 6.12 -17.69 -13.70
N GLU A 113 6.75 -18.42 -12.81
CA GLU A 113 7.14 -19.83 -12.99
C GLU A 113 5.95 -20.76 -12.72
N ILE A 114 5.16 -20.48 -11.69
CA ILE A 114 3.86 -21.10 -11.44
C ILE A 114 2.77 -20.18 -11.97
N THR A 115 1.99 -20.66 -12.93
CA THR A 115 0.97 -19.87 -13.64
C THR A 115 -0.44 -20.45 -13.54
N SER A 116 -0.62 -21.60 -12.88
CA SER A 116 -1.92 -22.24 -12.67
C SER A 116 -2.17 -22.50 -11.18
N TRP A 117 -3.39 -22.22 -10.73
CA TRP A 117 -3.84 -22.57 -9.39
C TRP A 117 -3.83 -24.10 -9.15
N LYS A 118 -3.96 -24.90 -10.22
CA LYS A 118 -3.87 -26.36 -10.15
C LYS A 118 -2.54 -26.83 -9.56
N ASP A 119 -1.44 -26.17 -9.92
CA ASP A 119 -0.10 -26.51 -9.43
C ASP A 119 0.08 -26.22 -7.92
N LEU A 120 -0.88 -25.50 -7.35
CA LEU A 120 -0.95 -25.14 -5.93
C LEU A 120 -2.10 -25.85 -5.20
N GLY A 121 -2.67 -26.91 -5.79
CA GLY A 121 -3.79 -27.66 -5.22
C GLY A 121 -5.15 -26.97 -5.34
N GLY A 122 -5.25 -25.96 -6.17
CA GLY A 122 -6.48 -25.23 -6.47
C GLY A 122 -7.19 -25.71 -7.74
N PRO A 123 -8.15 -24.93 -8.27
CA PRO A 123 -8.88 -25.25 -9.50
C PRO A 123 -7.97 -25.17 -10.73
N ASP A 124 -8.36 -25.88 -11.80
CA ASP A 124 -7.67 -25.81 -13.10
C ASP A 124 -7.99 -24.44 -13.76
N ARG A 125 -7.24 -23.43 -13.35
CA ARG A 125 -7.40 -22.03 -13.76
C ARG A 125 -6.08 -21.31 -13.73
N ALA A 126 -5.80 -20.48 -14.75
CA ALA A 126 -4.63 -19.61 -14.78
C ALA A 126 -4.66 -18.61 -13.62
N ILE A 127 -3.47 -18.30 -13.07
CA ILE A 127 -3.30 -17.29 -12.04
C ILE A 127 -3.26 -15.91 -12.71
N ASN A 128 -4.11 -15.00 -12.25
CA ASN A 128 -4.03 -13.57 -12.57
C ASN A 128 -3.20 -12.87 -11.49
N LEU A 129 -1.95 -12.59 -11.83
CA LEU A 129 -1.01 -11.95 -10.92
C LEU A 129 -1.20 -10.44 -10.89
N TYR A 130 -1.35 -9.87 -9.70
CA TYR A 130 -1.44 -8.42 -9.49
C TYR A 130 -0.25 -7.91 -8.69
N THR A 131 0.26 -6.77 -9.10
CA THR A 131 1.37 -6.07 -8.42
C THR A 131 1.11 -4.58 -8.36
N ARG A 132 2.04 -3.84 -7.76
CA ARG A 132 2.03 -2.39 -7.64
C ARG A 132 3.17 -1.79 -8.47
N ASP A 133 3.06 -0.50 -8.74
CA ASP A 133 4.11 0.30 -9.35
C ASP A 133 5.35 0.46 -8.43
N GLU A 134 6.43 1.03 -8.95
CA GLU A 134 7.69 1.18 -8.23
C GLU A 134 7.67 2.26 -7.14
N ALA A 135 6.74 3.21 -7.21
CA ALA A 135 6.55 4.22 -6.16
C ALA A 135 5.93 3.62 -4.89
N SER A 136 5.35 2.41 -4.99
CA SER A 136 4.66 1.74 -3.88
C SER A 136 5.62 1.30 -2.78
N GLY A 137 5.41 1.81 -1.56
CA GLY A 137 6.08 1.32 -0.37
C GLY A 137 5.69 -0.11 -0.02
N THR A 138 4.41 -0.48 -0.17
CA THR A 138 3.89 -1.85 0.01
C THR A 138 4.62 -2.83 -0.92
N ARG A 139 4.80 -2.48 -2.22
CA ARG A 139 5.59 -3.29 -3.15
C ARG A 139 7.03 -3.45 -2.67
N LYS A 140 7.69 -2.38 -2.25
CA LYS A 140 9.08 -2.45 -1.77
C LYS A 140 9.25 -3.34 -0.55
N VAL A 141 8.31 -3.30 0.39
CA VAL A 141 8.32 -4.16 1.57
C VAL A 141 8.09 -5.63 1.16
N PHE A 142 7.06 -5.90 0.37
CA PHE A 142 6.74 -7.25 -0.11
C PHE A 142 7.91 -7.84 -0.92
N TRP A 143 8.43 -7.11 -1.88
CA TRP A 143 9.57 -7.53 -2.69
C TRP A 143 10.82 -7.88 -1.87
N LYS A 144 11.11 -7.07 -0.83
CA LYS A 144 12.26 -7.32 0.06
C LYS A 144 12.04 -8.51 0.99
N LYS A 145 10.85 -8.61 1.58
CA LYS A 145 10.61 -9.52 2.71
C LYS A 145 10.03 -10.87 2.28
N ALA A 146 9.12 -10.87 1.31
CA ALA A 146 8.48 -12.10 0.83
C ALA A 146 9.19 -12.68 -0.40
N LEU A 147 9.59 -11.82 -1.35
CA LEU A 147 10.22 -12.29 -2.58
C LEU A 147 11.75 -12.37 -2.51
N GLY A 148 12.39 -12.03 -1.39
CA GLY A 148 13.85 -12.03 -1.28
C GLY A 148 14.55 -11.18 -2.34
N LYS A 149 13.87 -10.15 -2.88
CA LYS A 149 14.27 -9.31 -4.02
C LYS A 149 14.29 -10.08 -5.36
N GLY A 150 13.56 -11.20 -5.45
CA GLY A 150 13.35 -11.94 -6.69
C GLY A 150 12.53 -11.18 -7.74
N ASN A 151 12.39 -11.79 -8.89
CA ASN A 151 11.67 -11.20 -10.01
C ASN A 151 10.16 -11.07 -9.75
N ILE A 152 9.54 -10.05 -10.34
CA ILE A 152 8.10 -9.97 -10.53
C ILE A 152 7.84 -10.05 -12.03
N ALA A 153 6.98 -10.99 -12.42
CA ALA A 153 6.69 -11.27 -13.82
C ALA A 153 6.22 -10.00 -14.57
N VAL A 154 6.76 -9.80 -15.76
CA VAL A 154 6.43 -8.63 -16.61
C VAL A 154 4.94 -8.58 -16.97
N LYS A 155 4.28 -9.75 -17.03
CA LYS A 155 2.85 -9.88 -17.32
C LYS A 155 1.94 -9.56 -16.13
N ALA A 156 2.49 -9.27 -14.94
CA ALA A 156 1.69 -8.93 -13.76
C ALA A 156 0.87 -7.65 -14.00
N ASN A 157 -0.40 -7.69 -13.63
CA ASN A 157 -1.29 -6.54 -13.71
C ASN A 157 -0.89 -5.49 -12.66
N VAL A 158 -0.58 -4.29 -13.08
CA VAL A 158 -0.17 -3.20 -12.18
C VAL A 158 -1.37 -2.40 -11.72
N VAL A 159 -1.53 -2.25 -10.41
CA VAL A 159 -2.59 -1.43 -9.81
C VAL A 159 -2.01 -0.29 -8.97
N PRO A 160 -2.66 0.90 -8.95
CA PRO A 160 -2.04 2.11 -8.40
C PRO A 160 -2.13 2.24 -6.87
N SER A 161 -2.95 1.44 -6.18
CA SER A 161 -3.18 1.61 -4.74
C SER A 161 -3.54 0.32 -4.02
N ASN A 162 -3.45 0.30 -2.68
CA ASN A 162 -3.97 -0.81 -1.87
C ASN A 162 -5.49 -0.98 -2.07
N GLY A 163 -6.25 0.11 -2.18
CA GLY A 163 -7.67 0.04 -2.47
C GLY A 163 -7.97 -0.55 -3.85
N ALA A 164 -7.21 -0.18 -4.88
CA ALA A 164 -7.34 -0.78 -6.22
C ALA A 164 -6.95 -2.26 -6.23
N MET A 165 -5.94 -2.66 -5.46
CA MET A 165 -5.58 -4.08 -5.27
C MET A 165 -6.73 -4.86 -4.64
N LYS A 166 -7.33 -4.34 -3.55
CA LYS A 166 -8.50 -4.96 -2.92
C LYS A 166 -9.63 -5.17 -3.93
N VAL A 167 -9.98 -4.13 -4.70
CA VAL A 167 -11.04 -4.22 -5.72
C VAL A 167 -10.69 -5.22 -6.82
N ALA A 168 -9.45 -5.26 -7.29
CA ALA A 168 -9.03 -6.22 -8.31
C ALA A 168 -9.18 -7.67 -7.82
N ILE A 169 -8.72 -7.95 -6.59
CA ILE A 169 -8.80 -9.29 -5.99
C ILE A 169 -10.26 -9.70 -5.73
N SER A 170 -11.10 -8.79 -5.22
CA SER A 170 -12.51 -9.11 -4.92
C SER A 170 -13.37 -9.37 -6.16
N ARG A 171 -12.92 -8.96 -7.35
CA ARG A 171 -13.63 -9.14 -8.62
C ARG A 171 -13.09 -10.27 -9.48
N ASP A 172 -11.94 -10.82 -9.15
CA ASP A 172 -11.27 -11.82 -9.96
C ASP A 172 -10.95 -13.08 -9.14
N LYS A 173 -11.72 -14.13 -9.38
CA LYS A 173 -11.56 -15.43 -8.69
C LYS A 173 -10.22 -16.13 -8.95
N ALA A 174 -9.46 -15.66 -9.94
CA ALA A 174 -8.14 -16.17 -10.27
C ALA A 174 -7.01 -15.30 -9.73
N ALA A 175 -7.35 -14.19 -9.08
CA ALA A 175 -6.38 -13.20 -8.61
C ALA A 175 -5.50 -13.69 -7.47
N ILE A 176 -4.25 -13.27 -7.51
CA ILE A 176 -3.34 -13.20 -6.37
C ILE A 176 -2.63 -11.84 -6.39
N GLY A 177 -2.47 -11.24 -5.23
CA GLY A 177 -1.77 -9.98 -5.05
C GLY A 177 -1.35 -9.80 -3.60
N TYR A 178 -0.95 -8.59 -3.25
CA TYR A 178 -0.54 -8.24 -1.89
C TYR A 178 -1.01 -6.82 -1.55
N LEU A 179 -1.36 -6.61 -0.30
CA LEU A 179 -1.76 -5.28 0.18
C LEU A 179 -1.47 -5.13 1.69
N SER A 180 -1.55 -3.90 2.17
CA SER A 180 -1.48 -3.58 3.59
C SER A 180 -2.62 -4.26 4.35
N ILE A 181 -2.33 -4.85 5.51
CA ILE A 181 -3.33 -5.50 6.35
C ILE A 181 -4.45 -4.55 6.78
N GLY A 182 -4.20 -3.24 6.84
CA GLY A 182 -5.23 -2.22 7.08
C GLY A 182 -6.29 -2.10 5.98
N HIS A 183 -6.08 -2.74 4.83
CA HIS A 183 -7.05 -2.86 3.74
C HIS A 183 -7.65 -4.26 3.59
N MET A 184 -7.19 -5.24 4.39
CA MET A 184 -7.71 -6.59 4.40
C MET A 184 -8.96 -6.66 5.27
N ASP A 185 -9.99 -7.25 4.74
CA ASP A 185 -11.19 -7.68 5.44
C ASP A 185 -11.77 -8.91 4.72
N ASN A 186 -12.87 -9.44 5.21
CA ASN A 186 -13.51 -10.65 4.65
C ASN A 186 -14.45 -10.34 3.47
N SER A 187 -14.33 -9.17 2.84
CA SER A 187 -15.17 -8.77 1.70
C SER A 187 -14.41 -8.83 0.39
#